data_f2b7fca8df71178ad76f7e963f9b8e2a
#
_entry.id   f2b7fca8df71178ad76f7e963f9b8e2a
#
_cell.length_a   1.000
_cell.length_b   1.000
_cell.length_c   1.000
_cell.angle_alpha   90.00
_cell.angle_beta   90.00
_cell.angle_gamma   90.00
#
_symmetry.space_group_name_H-M   'P 1'
#
loop_
_entity.id
_entity.type
_entity.pdbx_description
1 polymer ?
#
loop_
_entity_poly.entity_id
_entity_poly.type
_entity_poly.pdbx_seq_one_letter_code
_entity_poly.pdbx_strand_id
1 'polypeptide(L)' 'MNIESLRKDMVAAMKAKDKPRKEAISSLVSAVKKAAIDAGCREDIPEDMVDRVILKELKTAKEQIDTCPES' A
#
# COMPACT_ATOMS: atom_id res chain seq x y z
N MET A 1 -5.02 -4.04 9.65
CA MET A 1 -4.31 -4.76 8.59
C MET A 1 -2.81 -4.67 8.83
N ASN A 2 -2.09 -5.76 8.65
CA ASN A 2 -0.64 -5.74 8.87
C ASN A 2 0.10 -6.09 7.59
N ILE A 3 1.44 -6.01 7.63
CA ILE A 3 2.24 -6.22 6.43
C ILE A 3 2.16 -7.67 5.93
N GLU A 4 1.93 -8.61 6.82
CA GLU A 4 1.76 -10.00 6.42
C GLU A 4 0.51 -10.20 5.60
N SER A 5 -0.57 -9.52 5.97
CA SER A 5 -1.81 -9.57 5.20
C SER A 5 -1.58 -9.02 3.79
N LEU A 6 -0.83 -7.93 3.68
CA LEU A 6 -0.50 -7.38 2.37
C LEU A 6 0.30 -8.36 1.53
N ARG A 7 1.25 -9.04 2.17
CA ARG A 7 2.05 -10.05 1.46
C ARG A 7 1.18 -11.20 0.97
N LYS A 8 0.28 -11.67 1.81
CA LYS A 8 -0.62 -12.75 1.43
C LYS A 8 -1.49 -12.34 0.25
N ASP A 9 -2.01 -11.13 0.29
CA ASP A 9 -2.81 -10.62 -0.80
C ASP A 9 -2.00 -10.52 -2.09
N MET A 10 -0.75 -10.10 -1.98
CA MET A 10 0.12 -10.00 -3.14
C MET A 10 0.37 -11.38 -3.76
N VAL A 11 0.64 -12.37 -2.92
CA VAL A 11 0.83 -13.74 -3.40
C VAL A 11 -0.44 -14.27 -4.06
N ALA A 12 -1.58 -14.00 -3.46
CA ALA A 12 -2.87 -14.41 -4.03
C ALA A 12 -3.10 -13.76 -5.39
N ALA A 13 -2.77 -12.48 -5.51
CA ALA A 13 -2.89 -11.78 -6.78
C ALA A 13 -1.94 -12.37 -7.83
N MET A 14 -0.74 -12.74 -7.42
CA MET A 14 0.21 -13.38 -8.32
C MET A 14 -0.31 -14.72 -8.81
N LYS A 15 -0.86 -15.52 -7.92
CA LYS A 15 -1.41 -16.82 -8.29
C LYS A 15 -2.61 -16.68 -9.21
N ALA A 16 -3.40 -15.64 -9.00
CA ALA A 16 -4.56 -15.37 -9.84
C ALA A 16 -4.19 -14.67 -11.14
N LYS A 17 -2.91 -14.34 -11.31
CA LYS A 17 -2.42 -13.61 -12.48
C LYS A 17 -3.13 -12.26 -12.63
N ASP A 18 -3.43 -11.64 -11.50
CA ASP A 18 -4.10 -10.35 -11.47
C ASP A 18 -3.04 -9.25 -11.39
N LYS A 19 -2.48 -8.89 -12.52
CA LYS A 19 -1.40 -7.91 -12.58
C LYS A 19 -1.74 -6.56 -11.95
N PRO A 20 -2.87 -5.93 -12.29
CA PRO A 20 -3.18 -4.63 -11.70
C PRO A 20 -3.30 -4.69 -10.19
N ARG A 21 -3.88 -5.75 -9.67
CA ARG A 21 -4.01 -5.91 -8.22
C ARG A 21 -2.66 -6.12 -7.57
N LYS A 22 -1.82 -6.95 -8.18
CA LYS A 22 -0.47 -7.19 -7.67
C LYS A 22 0.32 -5.89 -7.61
N GLU A 23 0.24 -5.08 -8.65
CA GLU A 23 0.96 -3.82 -8.69
C GLU A 23 0.46 -2.85 -7.63
N ALA A 24 -0.84 -2.80 -7.43
CA ALA A 24 -1.43 -1.95 -6.40
C ALA A 24 -0.93 -2.36 -5.02
N ILE A 25 -0.96 -3.65 -4.73
CA ILE A 25 -0.51 -4.15 -3.43
C ILE A 25 0.99 -3.93 -3.26
N SER A 26 1.76 -4.17 -4.31
CA SER A 26 3.20 -3.94 -4.28
C SER A 26 3.51 -2.48 -3.96
N SER A 27 2.77 -1.57 -4.55
CA SER A 27 2.92 -0.15 -4.29
C SER A 27 2.62 0.17 -2.82
N LEU A 28 1.56 -0.43 -2.27
CA LEU A 28 1.22 -0.25 -0.87
C LEU A 28 2.32 -0.78 0.05
N VAL A 29 2.83 -1.95 -0.26
CA VAL A 29 3.92 -2.52 0.53
C VAL A 29 5.15 -1.62 0.51
N SER A 30 5.49 -1.10 -0.65
CA SER A 30 6.62 -0.18 -0.76
C SER A 30 6.39 1.09 0.05
N ALA A 31 5.18 1.64 -0.01
CA ALA A 31 4.85 2.84 0.74
C ALA A 31 4.95 2.59 2.25
N VAL A 32 4.46 1.45 2.71
CA VAL A 32 4.54 1.08 4.12
C VAL A 32 5.98 0.91 4.55
N LYS A 33 6.79 0.23 3.75
CA LYS A 33 8.20 0.04 4.07
C LYS A 33 8.93 1.38 4.15
N LYS A 34 8.65 2.27 3.23
CA LYS A 34 9.28 3.58 3.21
C LYS A 34 8.90 4.37 4.46
N ALA A 35 7.64 4.34 4.84
CA ALA A 35 7.18 5.01 6.05
C ALA A 35 7.83 4.40 7.29
N ALA A 36 8.00 3.08 7.31
CA ALA A 36 8.63 2.39 8.42
C ALA A 36 10.11 2.78 8.54
N ILE A 37 10.80 2.90 7.42
CA ILE A 37 12.20 3.33 7.42
C ILE A 37 12.31 4.75 7.97
N ASP A 38 11.41 5.64 7.55
CA ASP A 38 11.40 7.00 8.04
C ASP A 38 11.16 7.06 9.55
N ALA A 39 10.29 6.20 10.05
CA ALA A 39 9.98 6.14 11.49
C ALA A 39 11.02 5.35 12.28
N GLY A 40 11.94 4.67 11.60
CA GLY A 40 12.97 3.88 12.25
C GLY A 40 12.47 2.53 12.76
N CYS A 41 11.36 2.04 12.25
CA CYS A 41 10.79 0.76 12.68
C CYS A 41 10.58 -0.21 11.51
N ARG A 42 11.53 -0.23 10.60
CA ARG A 42 11.38 -1.05 9.40
C ARG A 42 11.26 -2.55 9.67
N GLU A 43 11.76 -3.01 10.81
CA GLU A 43 11.67 -4.43 11.15
C GLU A 43 10.42 -4.74 11.96
N ASP A 44 9.87 -3.76 12.64
CA ASP A 44 8.71 -3.95 13.50
C ASP A 44 7.65 -2.92 13.12
N ILE A 45 6.97 -3.17 12.03
CA ILE A 45 5.98 -2.24 11.50
C ILE A 45 4.65 -2.47 12.21
N PRO A 46 4.14 -1.48 12.95
CA PRO A 46 2.86 -1.65 13.64
C PRO A 46 1.68 -1.63 12.66
N GLU A 47 0.61 -2.30 13.03
CA GLU A 47 -0.59 -2.33 12.19
C GLU A 47 -1.14 -0.92 11.97
N ASP A 48 -1.08 -0.09 12.99
CA ASP A 48 -1.56 1.29 12.87
C ASP A 48 -0.86 2.02 11.75
N MET A 49 0.45 1.83 11.61
CA MET A 49 1.21 2.47 10.55
C MET A 49 0.76 1.96 9.19
N VAL A 50 0.56 0.66 9.06
CA VAL A 50 0.09 0.06 7.81
C VAL A 50 -1.27 0.64 7.43
N ASP A 51 -2.19 0.70 8.39
CA ASP A 51 -3.51 1.26 8.14
C ASP A 51 -3.43 2.72 7.73
N ARG A 52 -2.62 3.52 8.39
CA ARG A 52 -2.46 4.93 8.05
C ARG A 52 -1.92 5.12 6.65
N VAL A 53 -0.91 4.35 6.29
CA VAL A 53 -0.31 4.45 4.96
C VAL A 53 -1.33 4.07 3.90
N ILE A 54 -2.07 2.99 4.12
CA ILE A 54 -3.10 2.56 3.18
C ILE A 54 -4.17 3.62 3.01
N LEU A 55 -4.65 4.19 4.11
CA LEU A 55 -5.65 5.23 4.06
C LEU A 55 -5.13 6.46 3.31
N LYS A 56 -3.90 6.83 3.56
CA LYS A 56 -3.29 7.96 2.91
C LYS A 56 -3.19 7.73 1.40
N GLU A 57 -2.76 6.55 1.00
CA GLU A 57 -2.64 6.22 -0.41
C GLU A 57 -4.00 6.22 -1.10
N LEU A 58 -5.00 5.68 -0.45
CA LEU A 58 -6.35 5.67 -0.99
C LEU A 58 -6.90 7.09 -1.15
N LYS A 59 -6.68 7.94 -0.16
CA LYS A 59 -7.12 9.32 -0.23
C LYS A 59 -6.42 10.06 -1.36
N THR A 60 -5.12 9.89 -1.45
CA THR A 60 -4.33 10.55 -2.49
C THR A 60 -4.80 10.13 -3.87
N ALA A 61 -5.01 8.85 -4.07
CA ALA A 61 -5.49 8.35 -5.36
C ALA A 61 -6.84 8.94 -5.71
N LYS A 62 -7.73 9.01 -4.73
CA LYS A 62 -9.05 9.56 -4.96
C LYS A 62 -8.99 11.05 -5.28
N GLU A 63 -8.14 11.78 -4.58
CA GLU A 63 -7.96 13.19 -4.83
C GLU A 63 -7.40 13.44 -6.22
N GLN A 64 -6.46 12.62 -6.63
CA GLN A 64 -5.91 12.76 -7.96
C GLN A 64 -6.96 12.56 -9.04
N ILE A 65 -7.84 11.61 -8.85
CA ILE A 65 -8.92 11.38 -9.79
C ILE A 65 -9.84 12.58 -9.85
N ASP A 66 -10.15 13.16 -8.70
CA ASP A 66 -11.03 14.31 -8.65
C ASP A 66 -10.43 15.57 -9.26
N THR A 67 -9.12 15.76 -9.09
CA THR A 67 -8.50 17.00 -9.54
C THR A 67 -7.89 16.89 -10.91
N CYS A 68 -7.85 15.70 -11.45
CA CYS A 68 -7.19 15.47 -12.70
C CYS A 68 -7.86 16.02 -13.92
N PRO A 69 -9.08 16.39 -13.90
CA PRO A 69 -9.75 16.74 -15.11
C PRO A 69 -9.10 17.77 -15.92
N GLU A 70 -8.48 18.62 -15.37
CA GLU A 70 -8.02 19.60 -16.02
C GLU A 70 -6.94 19.38 -16.78
N SER A 71 -6.41 18.56 -16.49
CA SER A 71 -5.29 18.41 -17.19
C SER A 71 -5.33 17.91 -18.35
#